data_49557ca75edc806db67d0aa0bc902b31
#
_entry.id   49557ca75edc806db67d0aa0bc902b31
#
_cell.length_a   1.000
_cell.length_b   1.000
_cell.length_c   1.000
_cell.angle_alpha   90.00
_cell.angle_beta   90.00
_cell.angle_gamma   90.00
#
_symmetry.space_group_name_H-M   'P 1'
#
loop_
_entity.id
_entity.type
_entity.pdbx_description
1 polymer ?
#
loop_
_entity_poly.entity_id
_entity_poly.type
_entity_poly.pdbx_seq_one_letter_code
_entity_poly.pdbx_strand_id
1 'polypeptide(L)'
;MKYNITHDKINQLFITKVEGKDIYLRYSLIGNETIVFSSTYVPDELRRKGLAAIVVKEGFKYAEENNLKVVPSCTYIHSFLKKYPKYLKFIK
;
A
#
# COMPACT_ATOMS: atom_id res chain seq x y z
N MET A 1 -3.19 17.00 -5.83
CA MET A 1 -3.58 17.11 -4.41
C MET A 1 -2.73 16.19 -3.57
N LYS A 2 -2.24 16.69 -2.44
CA LYS A 2 -1.42 15.88 -1.53
C LYS A 2 -2.25 15.32 -0.39
N TYR A 3 -1.97 14.08 -0.03
CA TYR A 3 -2.59 13.44 1.11
C TYR A 3 -1.52 13.19 2.17
N ASN A 4 -1.87 13.38 3.43
CA ASN A 4 -0.98 13.08 4.53
C ASN A 4 -1.12 11.62 4.88
N ILE A 5 -0.07 10.84 4.59
CA ILE A 5 -0.08 9.41 4.85
C ILE A 5 0.75 9.15 6.09
N THR A 6 0.17 8.43 7.04
CA THR A 6 0.85 8.03 8.26
C THR A 6 1.27 6.57 8.13
N HIS A 7 2.54 6.30 8.47
CA HIS A 7 3.01 4.94 8.58
C HIS A 7 2.86 4.49 10.03
N ASP A 8 1.80 3.76 10.32
CA ASP A 8 1.52 3.26 11.66
C ASP A 8 2.23 1.91 11.82
N LYS A 9 3.43 1.94 12.39
CA LYS A 9 4.24 0.73 12.53
C LYS A 9 3.67 -0.25 13.55
N ILE A 10 2.96 0.25 14.54
CA ILE A 10 2.40 -0.60 15.59
C ILE A 10 1.28 -1.46 15.01
N ASN A 11 0.39 -0.86 14.23
CA ASN A 11 -0.72 -1.58 13.61
C ASN A 11 -0.41 -2.07 12.21
N GLN A 12 0.79 -1.77 11.72
CA GLN A 12 1.27 -2.19 10.39
C GLN A 12 0.35 -1.72 9.27
N LEU A 13 0.15 -0.41 9.24
CA LEU A 13 -0.69 0.24 8.23
C LEU A 13 0.03 1.43 7.61
N PHE A 14 -0.24 1.65 6.32
CA PHE A 14 -0.06 2.95 5.70
C PHE A 14 -1.47 3.52 5.56
N ILE A 15 -1.76 4.62 6.23
CA ILE A 15 -3.13 5.10 6.37
C ILE A 15 -3.24 6.59 6.11
N THR A 16 -4.33 6.99 5.47
CA THR A 16 -4.68 8.39 5.29
C THR A 16 -6.17 8.57 5.47
N LYS A 17 -6.60 9.82 5.68
CA LYS A 17 -8.01 10.16 5.76
C LYS A 17 -8.42 10.98 4.54
N VAL A 18 -9.55 10.64 3.96
CA VAL A 18 -10.16 11.39 2.89
C VAL A 18 -11.64 11.58 3.26
N GLU A 19 -12.08 12.82 3.32
CA GLU A 19 -13.46 13.14 3.71
C GLU A 19 -13.83 12.51 5.05
N GLY A 20 -12.88 12.51 6.00
CA GLY A 20 -13.09 11.98 7.34
C GLY A 20 -13.07 10.47 7.45
N LYS A 21 -12.78 9.76 6.35
CA LYS A 21 -12.80 8.29 6.32
C LYS A 21 -11.41 7.75 6.09
N ASP A 22 -11.14 6.58 6.69
CA ASP A 22 -9.83 5.95 6.61
C ASP A 22 -9.67 5.17 5.32
N ILE A 23 -8.48 5.33 4.72
CA ILE A 23 -8.04 4.52 3.57
C ILE A 23 -6.69 3.97 3.99
N TYR A 24 -6.48 2.65 3.85
CA TYR A 24 -5.22 2.09 4.31
C TYR A 24 -4.75 0.88 3.51
N LEU A 25 -3.45 0.63 3.62
CA LEU A 25 -2.79 -0.60 3.20
C LEU A 25 -2.28 -1.28 4.46
N ARG A 26 -2.71 -2.51 4.68
CA ARG A 26 -2.23 -3.32 5.80
C ARG A 26 -1.11 -4.24 5.31
N TYR A 27 -0.07 -4.37 6.13
CA TYR A 27 1.07 -5.19 5.74
C TYR A 27 1.58 -6.00 6.93
N SER A 28 2.46 -6.97 6.63
CA SER A 28 3.25 -7.65 7.66
C SER A 28 4.68 -7.79 7.13
N LEU A 29 5.61 -8.07 8.02
CA LEU A 29 7.01 -8.23 7.67
C LEU A 29 7.43 -9.67 7.92
N ILE A 30 8.28 -10.20 7.01
CA ILE A 30 8.89 -11.51 7.18
C ILE A 30 10.39 -11.27 7.24
N GLY A 31 10.95 -11.35 8.44
CA GLY A 31 12.35 -11.03 8.65
C GLY A 31 12.65 -9.60 8.27
N ASN A 32 13.86 -9.36 7.75
CA ASN A 32 14.32 -8.03 7.36
C ASN A 32 14.27 -7.81 5.84
N GLU A 33 13.73 -8.75 5.08
CA GLU A 33 13.87 -8.75 3.64
C GLU A 33 12.55 -8.69 2.87
N THR A 34 11.43 -8.98 3.53
CA THR A 34 10.16 -9.14 2.84
C THR A 34 9.04 -8.41 3.55
N ILE A 35 8.23 -7.70 2.77
CA ILE A 35 7.00 -7.07 3.25
C ILE A 35 5.83 -7.69 2.48
N VAL A 36 4.80 -8.10 3.19
CA VAL A 36 3.60 -8.68 2.59
C VAL A 36 2.50 -7.61 2.61
N PHE A 37 2.03 -7.23 1.44
CA PHE A 37 0.88 -6.33 1.33
C PHE A 37 -0.38 -7.19 1.44
N SER A 38 -1.00 -7.18 2.61
CA SER A 38 -2.07 -8.13 2.95
C SER A 38 -3.44 -7.70 2.47
N SER A 39 -3.78 -6.42 2.62
CA SER A 39 -5.10 -5.93 2.21
C SER A 39 -5.07 -4.41 2.06
N THR A 40 -5.98 -3.91 1.22
CA THR A 40 -6.23 -2.48 1.11
C THR A 40 -7.69 -2.22 1.44
N TYR A 41 -7.95 -1.06 2.03
CA TYR A 41 -9.32 -0.69 2.36
C TYR A 41 -9.64 0.71 1.87
N VAL A 42 -10.74 0.82 1.14
CA VAL A 42 -11.32 2.10 0.71
C VAL A 42 -12.83 1.98 0.94
N PRO A 43 -13.44 2.93 1.67
CA PRO A 43 -14.90 2.91 1.85
C PRO A 43 -15.62 2.93 0.51
N ASP A 44 -16.81 2.29 0.45
CA ASP A 44 -17.57 2.17 -0.79
C ASP A 44 -17.79 3.50 -1.49
N GLU A 45 -18.14 4.54 -0.73
CA GLU A 45 -18.43 5.84 -1.30
C GLU A 45 -17.22 6.54 -1.90
N LEU A 46 -16.01 6.07 -1.58
CA LEU A 46 -14.77 6.64 -2.10
C LEU A 46 -14.07 5.76 -3.13
N ARG A 47 -14.68 4.63 -3.48
CA ARG A 47 -14.08 3.71 -4.46
C ARG A 47 -14.10 4.30 -5.86
N ARG A 48 -13.22 3.76 -6.72
CA ARG A 48 -13.09 4.18 -8.12
C ARG A 48 -12.55 5.59 -8.31
N LYS A 49 -11.92 6.14 -7.27
CA LYS A 49 -11.28 7.45 -7.33
C LYS A 49 -9.76 7.35 -7.31
N GLY A 50 -9.23 6.14 -7.40
CA GLY A 50 -7.77 5.92 -7.39
C GLY A 50 -7.12 6.11 -6.04
N LEU A 51 -7.89 6.11 -4.95
CA LEU A 51 -7.36 6.45 -3.63
C LEU A 51 -6.52 5.34 -3.03
N ALA A 52 -6.82 4.07 -3.34
CA ALA A 52 -6.01 2.96 -2.84
C ALA A 52 -4.56 3.06 -3.34
N ALA A 53 -4.36 3.58 -4.55
CA ALA A 53 -3.01 3.75 -5.10
C ALA A 53 -2.13 4.64 -4.24
N ILE A 54 -2.72 5.60 -3.53
CA ILE A 54 -1.97 6.54 -2.70
C ILE A 54 -1.24 5.81 -1.59
N VAL A 55 -1.94 4.95 -0.85
CA VAL A 55 -1.33 4.21 0.26
C VAL A 55 -0.44 3.09 -0.24
N VAL A 56 -0.77 2.49 -1.39
CA VAL A 56 0.07 1.43 -1.97
C VAL A 56 1.40 2.00 -2.46
N LYS A 57 1.39 3.16 -3.10
CA LYS A 57 2.64 3.81 -3.53
C LYS A 57 3.53 4.14 -2.33
N GLU A 58 2.93 4.55 -1.23
CA GLU A 58 3.70 4.81 -0.01
C GLU A 58 4.32 3.52 0.52
N GLY A 59 3.59 2.41 0.46
CA GLY A 59 4.12 1.11 0.85
C GLY A 59 5.31 0.70 0.01
N PHE A 60 5.25 0.90 -1.32
CA PHE A 60 6.38 0.59 -2.20
C PHE A 60 7.57 1.51 -1.93
N LYS A 61 7.31 2.79 -1.62
CA LYS A 61 8.39 3.71 -1.26
C LYS A 61 9.14 3.20 -0.02
N TYR A 62 8.40 2.76 0.99
CA TYR A 62 9.00 2.18 2.19
C TYR A 62 9.81 0.93 1.85
N ALA A 63 9.29 0.07 1.00
CA ALA A 63 10.00 -1.14 0.58
C ALA A 63 11.31 -0.78 -0.11
N GLU A 64 11.28 0.22 -0.98
CA GLU A 64 12.51 0.66 -1.66
C GLU A 64 13.53 1.21 -0.67
N GLU A 65 13.09 2.06 0.26
CA GLU A 65 13.98 2.68 1.24
C GLU A 65 14.61 1.68 2.19
N ASN A 66 13.97 0.53 2.39
CA ASN A 66 14.42 -0.48 3.33
C ASN A 66 14.88 -1.77 2.66
N ASN A 67 15.03 -1.75 1.34
CA ASN A 67 15.50 -2.90 0.56
C ASN A 67 14.65 -4.16 0.77
N LEU A 68 13.34 -3.97 0.81
CA LEU A 68 12.39 -5.07 1.00
C LEU A 68 11.83 -5.51 -0.35
N LYS A 69 11.61 -6.82 -0.47
CA LYS A 69 10.81 -7.38 -1.57
C LYS A 69 9.37 -7.46 -1.12
N VAL A 70 8.45 -7.36 -2.07
CA VAL A 70 7.03 -7.28 -1.80
C VAL A 70 6.33 -8.56 -2.22
N VAL A 71 5.53 -9.12 -1.32
CA VAL A 71 4.61 -10.22 -1.64
C VAL A 71 3.21 -9.62 -1.78
N PRO A 72 2.62 -9.65 -2.99
CA PRO A 72 1.32 -9.00 -3.24
C PRO A 72 0.17 -9.96 -2.94
N SER A 73 -0.17 -10.12 -1.67
CA SER A 73 -1.25 -11.00 -1.27
C SER A 73 -2.64 -10.41 -1.49
N CYS A 74 -2.73 -9.09 -1.60
CA CYS A 74 -4.00 -8.40 -1.84
C CYS A 74 -4.31 -8.37 -3.34
N THR A 75 -5.56 -8.71 -3.70
CA THR A 75 -5.95 -8.73 -5.12
C THR A 75 -5.83 -7.35 -5.78
N TYR A 76 -6.07 -6.27 -5.03
CA TYR A 76 -5.91 -4.93 -5.59
C TYR A 76 -4.48 -4.68 -6.09
N ILE A 77 -3.48 -5.26 -5.41
CA ILE A 77 -2.08 -5.03 -5.81
C ILE A 77 -1.82 -5.54 -7.22
N HIS A 78 -2.46 -6.64 -7.62
CA HIS A 78 -2.30 -7.16 -8.97
C HIS A 78 -2.82 -6.17 -10.01
N SER A 79 -3.98 -5.55 -9.75
CA SER A 79 -4.50 -4.50 -10.63
C SER A 79 -3.60 -3.27 -10.65
N PHE A 80 -3.08 -2.92 -9.47
CA PHE A 80 -2.17 -1.79 -9.34
C PHE A 80 -0.91 -1.99 -10.21
N LEU A 81 -0.35 -3.21 -10.19
CA LEU A 81 0.87 -3.50 -10.94
C LEU A 81 0.64 -3.48 -12.45
N LYS A 82 -0.56 -3.83 -12.90
CA LYS A 82 -0.90 -3.70 -14.32
C LYS A 82 -0.90 -2.25 -14.77
N LYS A 83 -1.38 -1.36 -13.91
CA LYS A 83 -1.44 0.06 -14.21
C LYS A 83 -0.08 0.75 -14.02
N TYR A 84 0.72 0.26 -13.06
CA TYR A 84 2.02 0.87 -12.74
C TYR A 84 3.10 -0.21 -12.78
N PRO A 85 3.48 -0.68 -13.97
CA PRO A 85 4.43 -1.81 -14.08
C PRO A 85 5.84 -1.53 -13.56
N LYS A 86 6.19 -0.26 -13.35
CA LYS A 86 7.51 0.07 -12.81
C LYS A 86 7.74 -0.51 -11.41
N TYR A 87 6.67 -0.87 -10.70
CA TYR A 87 6.80 -1.46 -9.36
C TYR A 87 7.03 -2.97 -9.38
N LEU A 88 6.97 -3.61 -10.56
CA LEU A 88 7.21 -5.05 -10.67
C LEU A 88 8.60 -5.44 -10.17
N LYS A 89 9.56 -4.54 -10.26
CA LYS A 89 10.94 -4.83 -9.80
C LYS A 89 11.03 -5.11 -8.32
N PHE A 90 10.03 -4.72 -7.53
CA PHE A 90 10.03 -4.98 -6.09
C PHE A 90 9.38 -6.31 -5.73
N ILE A 91 8.67 -6.94 -6.66
CA ILE A 91 7.90 -8.16 -6.38
C ILE A 91 8.85 -9.35 -6.20
N LYS A 92 8.58 -10.10 -5.13
CA LYS A 92 9.38 -11.27 -4.78
C LYS A 92 9.07 -12.45 -5.69
#